data_bad7e891a77b26a61c29ed1ecdd02a50
#
_entry.id   bad7e891a77b26a61c29ed1ecdd02a50
#
_cell.length_a   1.000
_cell.length_b   1.000
_cell.length_c   1.000
_cell.angle_alpha   90.00
_cell.angle_beta   90.00
_cell.angle_gamma   90.00
#
_symmetry.space_group_name_H-M   'P 1'
#
loop_
_entity.id
_entity.type
_entity.pdbx_description
1 polymer ?
#
loop_
_entity_poly.entity_id
_entity_poly.type
_entity_poly.pdbx_seq_one_letter_code
_entity_poly.pdbx_strand_id
1 'polypeptide(L)'
;MKKIICSLIGLFTLAFSAKSQTSGAVVTTIPSSFTAEDVVKIIVDVSAVGNLAGREPLYMWTWNPGNPAPGNGDWTNSNEARKMTKEAPNKWSVTFKPTDFYGKAPAEITKIEFLVKAKDATGDLKTNDIALNVDPLIYTPTVFRTFPKFIGINEIITAYLDQKLATDVITERMDPSSVEISLYNGNTQIGTTQTVNLKSEGNKVWSYTFFAPSLFSLAPNAVADKVRFKFKGTGRDANGNPIPAESPVFEKGLDDLK
;
A
#
# COMPACT_ATOMS: atom_id res chain seq x y z
N MET A 1 56.91 -42.14 18.05
CA MET A 1 56.37 -40.84 17.52
C MET A 1 54.90 -41.06 17.10
N LYS A 2 53.97 -40.72 17.95
CA LYS A 2 52.50 -40.83 17.66
C LYS A 2 51.99 -39.49 17.11
N LYS A 3 51.53 -39.49 15.86
CA LYS A 3 50.92 -38.32 15.22
C LYS A 3 49.43 -38.28 15.69
N ILE A 4 49.05 -37.20 16.38
CA ILE A 4 47.68 -36.90 16.71
C ILE A 4 47.11 -36.06 15.56
N ILE A 5 46.10 -36.62 14.87
CA ILE A 5 45.32 -35.89 13.86
C ILE A 5 44.13 -35.27 14.60
N CYS A 6 44.15 -33.95 14.75
CA CYS A 6 43.00 -33.20 15.20
C CYS A 6 42.02 -32.98 14.01
N SER A 7 40.91 -33.68 14.02
CA SER A 7 39.82 -33.49 13.08
C SER A 7 38.97 -32.31 13.55
N LEU A 8 39.01 -31.18 12.82
CA LEU A 8 38.21 -30.00 13.07
C LEU A 8 36.83 -30.22 12.44
N ILE A 9 35.86 -30.60 13.26
CA ILE A 9 34.44 -30.69 12.82
C ILE A 9 33.89 -29.26 12.85
N GLY A 10 33.77 -28.67 11.67
CA GLY A 10 33.10 -27.39 11.50
C GLY A 10 31.59 -27.53 11.69
N LEU A 11 31.08 -27.00 12.81
CA LEU A 11 29.68 -26.93 13.10
C LEU A 11 29.04 -25.83 12.24
N PHE A 12 28.41 -26.23 11.13
CA PHE A 12 27.65 -25.32 10.28
C PHE A 12 26.30 -25.05 10.96
N THR A 13 26.20 -23.95 11.71
CA THR A 13 24.92 -23.49 12.26
C THR A 13 24.11 -22.87 11.14
N LEU A 14 23.18 -23.64 10.58
CA LEU A 14 22.10 -23.13 9.74
C LEU A 14 21.22 -22.21 10.62
N ALA A 15 21.39 -20.89 10.48
CA ALA A 15 20.48 -19.92 11.03
C ALA A 15 19.14 -20.01 10.27
N PHE A 16 18.22 -20.83 10.78
CA PHE A 16 16.83 -20.75 10.39
C PHE A 16 16.28 -19.41 10.92
N SER A 17 16.07 -18.47 10.01
CA SER A 17 15.22 -17.30 10.30
C SER A 17 13.82 -17.83 10.57
N ALA A 18 13.47 -18.03 11.82
CA ALA A 18 12.11 -18.26 12.25
C ALA A 18 11.31 -16.99 11.92
N LYS A 19 10.62 -17.00 10.77
CA LYS A 19 9.50 -16.08 10.58
C LYS A 19 8.52 -16.41 11.69
N SER A 20 8.30 -15.46 12.61
CA SER A 20 7.20 -15.53 13.57
C SER A 20 5.93 -15.70 12.74
N GLN A 21 5.40 -16.92 12.68
CA GLN A 21 4.06 -17.18 12.19
C GLN A 21 3.12 -16.61 13.26
N THR A 22 2.68 -15.37 13.05
CA THR A 22 1.40 -14.96 13.62
C THR A 22 0.37 -15.92 13.06
N SER A 23 -0.21 -16.76 13.92
CA SER A 23 -1.26 -17.73 13.60
C SER A 23 -2.57 -16.98 13.26
N GLY A 24 -2.56 -16.25 12.16
CA GLY A 24 -3.63 -15.38 11.72
C GLY A 24 -3.96 -15.55 10.25
N ALA A 25 -5.17 -15.19 9.86
CA ALA A 25 -5.55 -15.10 8.47
C ALA A 25 -4.72 -14.02 7.75
N VAL A 26 -4.30 -14.30 6.51
CA VAL A 26 -3.68 -13.29 5.65
C VAL A 26 -4.77 -12.64 4.81
N VAL A 27 -4.81 -11.30 4.85
CA VAL A 27 -5.83 -10.52 4.14
C VAL A 27 -5.19 -9.68 3.05
N THR A 28 -5.81 -9.70 1.87
CA THR A 28 -5.40 -8.89 0.72
C THR A 28 -6.64 -8.20 0.15
N THR A 29 -6.50 -6.95 -0.27
CA THR A 29 -7.57 -6.20 -0.94
C THR A 29 -7.19 -5.86 -2.37
N ILE A 30 -8.19 -5.80 -3.24
CA ILE A 30 -8.05 -5.34 -4.63
C ILE A 30 -9.13 -4.28 -4.87
N PRO A 31 -8.76 -3.01 -5.08
CA PRO A 31 -7.39 -2.46 -5.01
C PRO A 31 -6.78 -2.55 -3.59
N SER A 32 -5.46 -2.42 -3.49
CA SER A 32 -4.73 -2.51 -2.20
C SER A 32 -5.09 -1.39 -1.22
N SER A 33 -5.55 -0.27 -1.75
CA SER A 33 -6.07 0.89 -1.03
C SER A 33 -7.35 1.35 -1.72
N PHE A 34 -8.39 1.65 -0.94
CA PHE A 34 -9.73 1.95 -1.45
C PHE A 34 -10.45 2.96 -0.57
N THR A 35 -11.36 3.70 -1.19
CA THR A 35 -12.31 4.59 -0.52
C THR A 35 -13.64 3.85 -0.28
N ALA A 36 -14.55 4.48 0.44
CA ALA A 36 -15.88 3.91 0.66
C ALA A 36 -16.74 3.83 -0.63
N GLU A 37 -16.35 4.53 -1.70
CA GLU A 37 -17.05 4.55 -3.00
C GLU A 37 -16.44 3.60 -4.04
N ASP A 38 -15.30 2.95 -3.73
CA ASP A 38 -14.69 1.99 -4.62
C ASP A 38 -15.30 0.59 -4.44
N VAL A 39 -15.35 -0.18 -5.53
CA VAL A 39 -15.62 -1.62 -5.42
C VAL A 39 -14.34 -2.30 -4.96
N VAL A 40 -14.39 -2.91 -3.78
CA VAL A 40 -13.26 -3.64 -3.21
C VAL A 40 -13.53 -5.14 -3.18
N LYS A 41 -12.54 -5.93 -3.59
CA LYS A 41 -12.49 -7.37 -3.35
C LYS A 41 -11.56 -7.63 -2.16
N ILE A 42 -12.10 -8.23 -1.10
CA ILE A 42 -11.36 -8.65 0.09
C ILE A 42 -11.11 -10.15 -0.03
N ILE A 43 -9.85 -10.56 -0.01
CA ILE A 43 -9.44 -11.97 -0.07
C ILE A 43 -8.82 -12.34 1.29
N VAL A 44 -9.29 -13.43 1.88
CA VAL A 44 -8.81 -13.93 3.17
C VAL A 44 -8.29 -15.35 2.99
N ASP A 45 -7.00 -15.54 3.28
CA ASP A 45 -6.36 -16.85 3.32
C ASP A 45 -6.37 -17.37 4.77
N VAL A 46 -7.09 -18.43 5.01
CA VAL A 46 -7.25 -19.06 6.32
C VAL A 46 -6.39 -20.31 6.50
N SER A 47 -5.40 -20.55 5.62
CA SER A 47 -4.55 -21.75 5.66
C SER A 47 -3.80 -21.91 6.99
N ALA A 48 -3.43 -20.79 7.63
CA ALA A 48 -2.78 -20.75 8.94
C ALA A 48 -3.77 -20.72 10.13
N VAL A 49 -5.10 -20.71 9.88
CA VAL A 49 -6.13 -20.69 10.91
C VAL A 49 -6.62 -22.12 11.13
N GLY A 50 -5.98 -22.84 12.06
CA GLY A 50 -6.13 -24.29 12.21
C GLY A 50 -7.56 -24.79 12.42
N ASN A 51 -8.45 -23.99 13.04
CA ASN A 51 -9.87 -24.34 13.24
C ASN A 51 -10.76 -24.04 12.01
N LEU A 52 -10.25 -23.33 10.99
CA LEU A 52 -10.95 -23.00 9.74
C LEU A 52 -10.33 -23.64 8.51
N ALA A 53 -9.06 -23.99 8.53
CA ALA A 53 -8.40 -24.63 7.39
C ALA A 53 -9.16 -25.89 6.93
N GLY A 54 -9.45 -25.96 5.63
CA GLY A 54 -10.23 -27.06 5.02
C GLY A 54 -11.73 -26.99 5.25
N ARG A 55 -12.25 -26.00 6.01
CA ARG A 55 -13.70 -25.85 6.21
C ARG A 55 -14.34 -25.05 5.09
N GLU A 56 -15.56 -25.41 4.76
CA GLU A 56 -16.44 -24.72 3.80
C GLU A 56 -17.91 -25.02 4.06
N PRO A 57 -18.80 -24.06 3.80
CA PRO A 57 -18.52 -22.68 3.37
C PRO A 57 -18.08 -21.79 4.52
N LEU A 58 -17.44 -20.66 4.19
CA LEU A 58 -17.08 -19.61 5.14
C LEU A 58 -17.90 -18.35 4.89
N TYR A 59 -18.05 -17.53 5.95
CA TYR A 59 -18.91 -16.36 5.99
C TYR A 59 -18.14 -15.18 6.58
N MET A 60 -18.37 -13.98 6.03
CA MET A 60 -17.93 -12.73 6.62
C MET A 60 -18.91 -12.33 7.74
N TRP A 61 -18.39 -12.00 8.91
CA TRP A 61 -19.12 -11.43 10.03
C TRP A 61 -18.53 -10.06 10.35
N THR A 62 -19.29 -8.99 10.15
CA THR A 62 -18.81 -7.62 10.28
C THR A 62 -19.60 -6.84 11.33
N TRP A 63 -18.95 -5.88 12.01
CA TRP A 63 -19.59 -5.06 13.06
C TRP A 63 -19.27 -3.56 12.94
N ASN A 64 -18.23 -3.16 12.18
CA ASN A 64 -17.90 -1.77 11.94
C ASN A 64 -17.74 -1.53 10.43
N PRO A 65 -18.43 -0.52 9.90
CA PRO A 65 -19.15 0.62 10.49
C PRO A 65 -20.60 0.32 10.94
N GLY A 66 -20.91 -0.88 11.25
CA GLY A 66 -22.22 -1.35 11.69
C GLY A 66 -22.68 -2.57 10.90
N ASN A 67 -23.76 -3.21 11.34
CA ASN A 67 -24.32 -4.33 10.62
C ASN A 67 -25.01 -3.85 9.34
N PRO A 68 -24.62 -4.33 8.14
CA PRO A 68 -25.32 -4.00 6.90
C PRO A 68 -26.66 -4.76 6.82
N ALA A 69 -27.61 -4.25 6.08
CA ALA A 69 -28.79 -5.00 5.71
C ALA A 69 -28.48 -5.95 4.53
N PRO A 70 -28.85 -7.23 4.59
CA PRO A 70 -29.70 -7.92 5.55
C PRO A 70 -29.06 -8.33 6.88
N GLY A 71 -27.78 -8.02 7.14
CA GLY A 71 -27.09 -8.31 8.40
C GLY A 71 -26.37 -9.66 8.42
N ASN A 72 -25.71 -9.96 9.56
CA ASN A 72 -24.87 -11.14 9.70
C ASN A 72 -25.64 -12.45 9.90
N GLY A 73 -26.90 -12.37 10.38
CA GLY A 73 -27.64 -13.50 10.90
C GLY A 73 -27.27 -13.82 12.36
N ASP A 74 -27.45 -15.07 12.79
CA ASP A 74 -27.11 -15.53 14.13
C ASP A 74 -25.69 -16.10 14.18
N TRP A 75 -25.07 -16.10 15.36
CA TRP A 75 -23.72 -16.63 15.55
C TRP A 75 -23.59 -18.10 15.15
N THR A 76 -24.65 -18.88 15.40
CA THR A 76 -24.78 -20.29 15.08
C THR A 76 -25.36 -20.55 13.68
N ASN A 77 -25.83 -19.49 12.99
CA ASN A 77 -26.43 -19.59 11.65
C ASN A 77 -26.23 -18.31 10.85
N SER A 78 -25.07 -18.13 10.25
CA SER A 78 -24.77 -16.95 9.42
C SER A 78 -25.75 -16.82 8.25
N ASN A 79 -26.09 -15.55 7.96
CA ASN A 79 -26.91 -15.20 6.80
C ASN A 79 -26.22 -15.61 5.49
N GLU A 80 -26.93 -16.26 4.57
CA GLU A 80 -26.40 -16.65 3.26
C GLU A 80 -25.88 -15.47 2.44
N ALA A 81 -26.41 -14.26 2.64
CA ALA A 81 -25.91 -13.05 2.01
C ALA A 81 -24.48 -12.66 2.48
N ARG A 82 -23.93 -13.31 3.52
CA ARG A 82 -22.57 -13.13 4.03
C ARG A 82 -21.62 -14.26 3.62
N LYS A 83 -22.13 -15.23 2.85
CA LYS A 83 -21.32 -16.34 2.32
C LYS A 83 -20.24 -15.82 1.40
N MET A 84 -19.01 -16.23 1.66
CA MET A 84 -17.86 -15.85 0.85
C MET A 84 -17.72 -16.78 -0.36
N THR A 85 -17.10 -16.27 -1.41
CA THR A 85 -16.73 -17.03 -2.61
C THR A 85 -15.40 -17.73 -2.38
N LYS A 86 -15.34 -19.02 -2.69
CA LYS A 86 -14.09 -19.79 -2.65
C LYS A 86 -13.26 -19.50 -3.89
N GLU A 87 -12.06 -18.96 -3.72
CA GLU A 87 -11.12 -18.62 -4.80
C GLU A 87 -10.14 -19.77 -5.06
N ALA A 88 -9.67 -20.41 -3.97
CA ALA A 88 -8.73 -21.52 -3.97
C ALA A 88 -8.85 -22.30 -2.65
N PRO A 89 -8.14 -23.42 -2.45
CA PRO A 89 -8.07 -24.06 -1.14
C PRO A 89 -7.68 -23.06 -0.05
N ASN A 90 -8.52 -22.92 0.99
CA ASN A 90 -8.37 -21.99 2.11
C ASN A 90 -8.38 -20.50 1.76
N LYS A 91 -8.64 -20.10 0.51
CA LYS A 91 -8.77 -18.70 0.08
C LYS A 91 -10.21 -18.36 -0.24
N TRP A 92 -10.70 -17.33 0.43
CA TRP A 92 -12.11 -16.92 0.35
C TRP A 92 -12.17 -15.43 0.07
N SER A 93 -13.15 -15.00 -0.70
CA SER A 93 -13.32 -13.57 -1.02
C SER A 93 -14.75 -13.10 -0.87
N VAL A 94 -14.86 -11.78 -0.72
CA VAL A 94 -16.10 -11.03 -0.85
C VAL A 94 -15.82 -9.78 -1.67
N THR A 95 -16.74 -9.38 -2.54
CA THR A 95 -16.60 -8.17 -3.37
C THR A 95 -17.82 -7.29 -3.16
N PHE A 96 -17.60 -6.04 -2.79
CA PHE A 96 -18.67 -5.06 -2.57
C PHE A 96 -18.15 -3.62 -2.63
N LYS A 97 -19.08 -2.67 -2.81
CA LYS A 97 -18.86 -1.25 -2.62
C LYS A 97 -19.27 -0.91 -1.17
N PRO A 98 -18.39 -0.37 -0.32
CA PRO A 98 -18.69 -0.17 1.10
C PRO A 98 -19.94 0.65 1.38
N THR A 99 -20.17 1.74 0.66
CA THR A 99 -21.39 2.57 0.85
C THR A 99 -22.67 1.79 0.59
N ASP A 100 -22.68 0.97 -0.48
CA ASP A 100 -23.86 0.15 -0.82
C ASP A 100 -24.05 -1.00 0.17
N PHE A 101 -22.94 -1.62 0.58
CA PHE A 101 -22.94 -2.78 1.46
C PHE A 101 -23.37 -2.43 2.88
N TYR A 102 -22.93 -1.28 3.42
CA TYR A 102 -23.26 -0.84 4.78
C TYR A 102 -24.45 0.13 4.83
N GLY A 103 -24.88 0.68 3.69
CA GLY A 103 -25.96 1.67 3.64
C GLY A 103 -25.63 2.96 4.39
N LYS A 104 -24.34 3.37 4.35
CA LYS A 104 -23.82 4.52 5.08
C LYS A 104 -23.18 5.53 4.15
N ALA A 105 -23.15 6.80 4.58
CA ALA A 105 -22.43 7.83 3.85
C ALA A 105 -20.90 7.57 3.88
N PRO A 106 -20.15 7.97 2.85
CA PRO A 106 -18.71 7.69 2.76
C PRO A 106 -17.91 8.18 3.97
N ALA A 107 -18.27 9.33 4.54
CA ALA A 107 -17.59 9.91 5.72
C ALA A 107 -17.77 9.08 7.00
N GLU A 108 -18.76 8.20 7.05
CA GLU A 108 -19.02 7.31 8.18
C GLU A 108 -18.24 6.00 8.10
N ILE A 109 -17.59 5.73 6.94
CA ILE A 109 -16.89 4.47 6.68
C ILE A 109 -15.38 4.76 6.61
N THR A 110 -14.76 4.86 7.77
CA THR A 110 -13.30 5.09 7.89
C THR A 110 -12.52 3.80 8.10
N LYS A 111 -13.24 2.72 8.47
CA LYS A 111 -12.67 1.42 8.81
C LYS A 111 -13.71 0.33 8.61
N ILE A 112 -13.29 -0.84 8.15
CA ILE A 112 -14.10 -2.05 8.09
C ILE A 112 -13.52 -3.05 9.09
N GLU A 113 -14.33 -3.48 10.06
CA GLU A 113 -13.94 -4.52 11.02
C GLU A 113 -14.85 -5.73 10.86
N PHE A 114 -14.22 -6.88 10.74
CA PHE A 114 -14.89 -8.15 10.49
C PHE A 114 -14.05 -9.33 10.94
N LEU A 115 -14.64 -10.50 10.91
CA LEU A 115 -13.94 -11.79 10.97
C LEU A 115 -14.52 -12.74 9.91
N VAL A 116 -13.82 -13.82 9.66
CA VAL A 116 -14.30 -14.92 8.83
C VAL A 116 -14.62 -16.10 9.74
N LYS A 117 -15.77 -16.73 9.54
CA LYS A 117 -16.25 -17.83 10.38
C LYS A 117 -16.93 -18.92 9.56
N ALA A 118 -17.06 -20.12 10.14
CA ALA A 118 -17.98 -21.14 9.65
C ALA A 118 -19.43 -20.65 9.78
N LYS A 119 -20.38 -21.30 9.12
CA LYS A 119 -21.81 -20.98 9.24
C LYS A 119 -22.27 -20.97 10.69
N ASP A 120 -21.92 -22.01 11.42
CA ASP A 120 -22.00 -22.09 12.88
C ASP A 120 -20.58 -21.89 13.46
N ALA A 121 -20.40 -20.86 14.27
CA ALA A 121 -19.11 -20.57 14.90
C ALA A 121 -18.95 -21.17 16.31
N THR A 122 -19.85 -22.09 16.71
CA THR A 122 -19.70 -22.84 17.96
C THR A 122 -18.32 -23.53 18.01
N GLY A 123 -17.66 -23.50 19.17
CA GLY A 123 -16.31 -24.04 19.30
C GLY A 123 -15.21 -23.13 18.71
N ASP A 124 -15.47 -21.83 18.62
CA ASP A 124 -14.52 -20.81 18.15
C ASP A 124 -14.06 -21.00 16.69
N LEU A 125 -14.99 -21.44 15.83
CA LEU A 125 -14.75 -21.67 14.40
C LEU A 125 -14.71 -20.34 13.63
N LYS A 126 -13.69 -19.51 13.91
CA LYS A 126 -13.52 -18.17 13.34
C LYS A 126 -12.04 -17.74 13.27
N THR A 127 -11.76 -16.70 12.52
CA THR A 127 -10.48 -15.98 12.57
C THR A 127 -10.40 -15.07 13.80
N ASN A 128 -9.24 -14.52 14.07
CA ASN A 128 -9.15 -13.29 14.85
C ASN A 128 -9.85 -12.15 14.11
N ASP A 129 -10.07 -11.04 14.82
CA ASP A 129 -10.65 -9.82 14.28
C ASP A 129 -9.71 -9.23 13.22
N ILE A 130 -10.29 -8.79 12.13
CA ILE A 130 -9.61 -8.19 10.98
C ILE A 130 -10.09 -6.75 10.86
N ALA A 131 -9.15 -5.84 10.66
CA ALA A 131 -9.44 -4.42 10.47
C ALA A 131 -8.79 -3.92 9.18
N LEU A 132 -9.58 -3.26 8.33
CA LEU A 132 -9.14 -2.61 7.10
C LEU A 132 -9.42 -1.12 7.21
N ASN A 133 -8.42 -0.30 6.96
CA ASN A 133 -8.62 1.15 6.84
C ASN A 133 -9.28 1.46 5.49
N VAL A 134 -10.18 2.43 5.50
CA VAL A 134 -10.84 2.96 4.32
C VAL A 134 -10.35 4.39 4.12
N ASP A 135 -9.83 4.69 2.94
CA ASP A 135 -9.31 6.02 2.64
C ASP A 135 -10.44 7.05 2.59
N PRO A 136 -10.23 8.26 3.12
CA PRO A 136 -11.22 9.31 3.02
C PRO A 136 -11.41 9.75 1.55
N LEU A 137 -12.64 10.05 1.16
CA LEU A 137 -12.95 10.68 -0.14
C LEU A 137 -12.45 12.12 -0.23
N ILE A 138 -12.13 12.74 0.90
CA ILE A 138 -11.65 14.12 0.93
C ILE A 138 -10.22 14.16 0.42
N TYR A 139 -10.02 14.87 -0.69
CA TYR A 139 -8.69 15.23 -1.16
C TYR A 139 -8.08 16.25 -0.20
N THR A 140 -7.06 15.83 0.54
CA THR A 140 -6.24 16.77 1.34
C THR A 140 -5.10 17.25 0.44
N PRO A 141 -5.06 18.54 0.08
CA PRO A 141 -3.96 19.09 -0.70
C PRO A 141 -2.63 18.90 0.05
N THR A 142 -1.60 18.46 -0.68
CA THR A 142 -0.25 18.25 -0.15
C THR A 142 0.77 18.97 -1.02
N VAL A 143 1.91 19.36 -0.42
CA VAL A 143 3.03 19.99 -1.14
C VAL A 143 3.53 19.13 -2.29
N PHE A 144 3.53 17.83 -2.10
CA PHE A 144 3.86 16.84 -3.13
C PHE A 144 2.71 15.88 -3.33
N ARG A 145 2.39 15.58 -4.58
CA ARG A 145 1.41 14.55 -4.96
C ARG A 145 1.76 13.92 -6.29
N THR A 146 1.19 12.76 -6.55
CA THR A 146 1.23 12.10 -7.86
C THR A 146 -0.17 11.97 -8.45
N PHE A 147 -0.24 11.91 -9.77
CA PHE A 147 -1.42 11.46 -10.50
C PHE A 147 -1.00 10.35 -11.48
N PRO A 148 -1.64 9.17 -11.40
CA PRO A 148 -2.66 8.78 -10.41
C PRO A 148 -2.18 8.86 -8.95
N LYS A 149 -3.11 8.82 -7.99
CA LYS A 149 -2.78 8.79 -6.54
C LYS A 149 -2.02 7.51 -6.18
N PHE A 150 -2.48 6.37 -6.69
CA PHE A 150 -1.81 5.08 -6.61
C PHE A 150 -1.08 4.86 -7.92
N ILE A 151 0.20 4.53 -7.84
CA ILE A 151 1.09 4.44 -9.00
C ILE A 151 1.77 3.09 -9.05
N GLY A 152 1.85 2.51 -10.24
CA GLY A 152 2.66 1.33 -10.52
C GLY A 152 3.86 1.68 -11.39
N ILE A 153 4.86 0.79 -11.42
CA ILE A 153 6.08 1.01 -12.21
C ILE A 153 5.79 1.11 -13.72
N ASN A 154 4.72 0.46 -14.19
CA ASN A 154 4.33 0.41 -15.60
C ASN A 154 3.23 1.40 -15.97
N GLU A 155 3.09 2.49 -15.23
CA GLU A 155 2.10 3.53 -15.48
C GLU A 155 2.74 4.86 -15.86
N ILE A 156 1.94 5.71 -16.53
CA ILE A 156 2.29 7.11 -16.74
C ILE A 156 2.03 7.86 -15.43
N ILE A 157 3.08 8.45 -14.87
CA ILE A 157 3.05 9.14 -13.60
C ILE A 157 3.29 10.62 -13.82
N THR A 158 2.44 11.46 -13.23
CA THR A 158 2.70 12.90 -13.12
C THR A 158 3.00 13.23 -11.67
N ALA A 159 4.18 13.76 -11.40
CA ALA A 159 4.58 14.29 -10.10
C ALA A 159 4.29 15.80 -10.06
N TYR A 160 3.70 16.28 -8.96
CA TYR A 160 3.39 17.68 -8.75
C TYR A 160 4.07 18.22 -7.49
N LEU A 161 4.59 19.44 -7.58
CA LEU A 161 4.99 20.27 -6.46
C LEU A 161 4.02 21.45 -6.36
N ASP A 162 3.31 21.61 -5.25
CA ASP A 162 2.51 22.81 -4.93
C ASP A 162 3.19 23.61 -3.83
N GLN A 163 3.95 24.62 -4.22
CA GLN A 163 4.75 25.44 -3.29
C GLN A 163 3.91 26.24 -2.29
N LYS A 164 2.62 26.51 -2.59
CA LYS A 164 1.74 27.21 -1.65
C LYS A 164 1.45 26.41 -0.39
N LEU A 165 1.66 25.10 -0.46
CA LEU A 165 1.43 24.17 0.64
C LEU A 165 2.74 23.77 1.34
N ALA A 166 3.88 24.33 0.91
CA ALA A 166 5.17 24.04 1.52
C ALA A 166 5.23 24.61 2.94
N THR A 167 5.76 23.80 3.86
CA THR A 167 5.96 24.16 5.27
C THR A 167 7.41 24.56 5.56
N ASP A 168 8.31 24.33 4.63
CA ASP A 168 9.69 24.77 4.68
C ASP A 168 9.93 25.97 3.75
N VAL A 169 10.72 26.91 4.24
CA VAL A 169 10.98 28.20 3.56
C VAL A 169 11.67 28.02 2.22
N ILE A 170 12.52 27.00 2.08
CA ILE A 170 13.29 26.77 0.85
C ILE A 170 12.35 26.36 -0.26
N THR A 171 11.52 25.34 -0.02
CA THR A 171 10.54 24.86 -1.01
C THR A 171 9.51 25.92 -1.37
N GLU A 172 9.05 26.73 -0.38
CA GLU A 172 8.08 27.80 -0.60
C GLU A 172 8.60 28.90 -1.54
N ARG A 173 9.91 29.23 -1.43
CA ARG A 173 10.49 30.44 -2.03
C ARG A 173 11.42 30.21 -3.20
N MET A 174 11.89 28.98 -3.41
CA MET A 174 12.74 28.69 -4.57
C MET A 174 11.98 28.90 -5.88
N ASP A 175 12.72 29.14 -6.98
CA ASP A 175 12.24 29.07 -8.35
C ASP A 175 12.56 27.66 -8.87
N PRO A 176 11.61 26.70 -8.87
CA PRO A 176 11.87 25.34 -9.27
C PRO A 176 12.17 25.24 -10.77
N SER A 177 13.19 24.49 -11.14
CA SER A 177 13.58 24.28 -12.54
C SER A 177 13.58 22.81 -12.94
N SER A 178 13.92 21.93 -12.01
CA SER A 178 14.06 20.50 -12.28
C SER A 178 13.64 19.64 -11.11
N VAL A 179 13.46 18.36 -11.37
CA VAL A 179 13.25 17.33 -10.36
C VAL A 179 14.22 16.17 -10.59
N GLU A 180 14.86 15.72 -9.52
CA GLU A 180 15.57 14.46 -9.48
C GLU A 180 14.60 13.34 -9.13
N ILE A 181 14.61 12.28 -9.93
CA ILE A 181 13.76 11.11 -9.76
C ILE A 181 14.65 9.89 -9.61
N SER A 182 14.43 9.09 -8.58
CA SER A 182 15.21 7.86 -8.31
C SER A 182 14.27 6.72 -7.95
N LEU A 183 14.52 5.54 -8.49
CA LEU A 183 13.78 4.31 -8.18
C LEU A 183 14.52 3.48 -7.15
N TYR A 184 13.79 2.77 -6.31
CA TYR A 184 14.33 1.86 -5.29
C TYR A 184 13.57 0.55 -5.22
N ASN A 185 14.29 -0.49 -4.81
CA ASN A 185 13.73 -1.74 -4.31
C ASN A 185 14.30 -1.95 -2.90
N GLY A 186 13.47 -1.84 -1.88
CA GLY A 186 13.91 -1.72 -0.50
C GLY A 186 14.80 -0.47 -0.31
N ASN A 187 16.06 -0.69 0.04
CA ASN A 187 17.07 0.37 0.19
C ASN A 187 18.04 0.45 -0.99
N THR A 188 17.88 -0.39 -2.02
CA THR A 188 18.77 -0.43 -3.18
C THR A 188 18.22 0.43 -4.30
N GLN A 189 19.02 1.39 -4.78
CA GLN A 189 18.64 2.21 -5.94
C GLN A 189 18.67 1.37 -7.21
N ILE A 190 17.64 1.51 -8.03
CA ILE A 190 17.52 0.87 -9.35
C ILE A 190 17.89 1.89 -10.42
N GLY A 191 18.94 1.59 -11.17
CA GLY A 191 19.45 2.50 -12.18
C GLY A 191 20.10 3.77 -11.61
N THR A 192 20.18 4.82 -12.40
CA THR A 192 20.74 6.13 -12.03
C THR A 192 19.64 7.14 -11.79
N THR A 193 19.88 8.09 -10.90
CA THR A 193 18.97 9.24 -10.70
C THR A 193 18.82 10.02 -12.02
N GLN A 194 17.58 10.30 -12.39
CA GLN A 194 17.24 11.11 -13.56
C GLN A 194 16.93 12.53 -13.12
N THR A 195 17.53 13.51 -13.80
CA THR A 195 17.22 14.94 -13.59
C THR A 195 16.47 15.45 -14.81
N VAL A 196 15.27 15.95 -14.60
CA VAL A 196 14.36 16.39 -15.68
C VAL A 196 13.79 17.77 -15.39
N ASN A 197 13.52 18.52 -16.44
CA ASN A 197 12.98 19.89 -16.30
C ASN A 197 11.50 19.86 -15.92
N LEU A 198 11.12 20.75 -15.01
CA LEU A 198 9.74 20.93 -14.59
C LEU A 198 8.96 21.81 -15.58
N LYS A 199 7.68 21.53 -15.68
CA LYS A 199 6.69 22.38 -16.35
C LYS A 199 5.94 23.19 -15.30
N SER A 200 5.82 24.49 -15.51
CA SER A 200 4.94 25.33 -14.68
C SER A 200 3.47 25.12 -15.10
N GLU A 201 2.64 24.80 -14.15
CA GLU A 201 1.17 24.72 -14.31
C GLU A 201 0.48 26.04 -13.87
N GLY A 202 1.26 27.05 -13.50
CA GLY A 202 0.76 28.30 -12.93
C GLY A 202 0.51 28.20 -11.42
N ASN A 203 0.21 29.33 -10.78
CA ASN A 203 -0.14 29.40 -9.35
C ASN A 203 0.83 28.70 -8.39
N LYS A 204 2.15 28.74 -8.68
CA LYS A 204 3.19 28.03 -7.93
C LYS A 204 3.03 26.51 -7.90
N VAL A 205 2.40 25.94 -8.92
CA VAL A 205 2.32 24.48 -9.14
C VAL A 205 3.24 24.11 -10.29
N TRP A 206 4.04 23.07 -10.07
CA TRP A 206 5.02 22.56 -11.00
C TRP A 206 4.78 21.08 -11.21
N SER A 207 5.05 20.57 -12.41
CA SER A 207 4.82 19.16 -12.74
C SER A 207 5.89 18.58 -13.64
N TYR A 208 5.99 17.25 -13.59
CA TYR A 208 6.67 16.44 -14.60
C TYR A 208 5.94 15.12 -14.79
N THR A 209 5.71 14.75 -16.06
CA THR A 209 5.06 13.49 -16.42
C THR A 209 6.07 12.55 -17.05
N PHE A 210 6.07 11.28 -16.60
CA PHE A 210 7.00 10.27 -17.09
C PHE A 210 6.39 8.86 -17.08
N PHE A 211 7.04 7.99 -17.84
CA PHE A 211 6.83 6.55 -17.83
C PHE A 211 8.14 5.91 -17.32
N ALA A 212 8.10 5.28 -16.14
CA ALA A 212 9.32 4.84 -15.46
C ALA A 212 10.18 3.88 -16.30
N PRO A 213 9.64 2.86 -17.00
CA PRO A 213 10.44 1.99 -17.86
C PRO A 213 11.23 2.74 -18.93
N SER A 214 10.66 3.78 -19.56
CA SER A 214 11.36 4.60 -20.54
C SER A 214 12.38 5.53 -19.90
N LEU A 215 12.00 6.22 -18.81
CA LEU A 215 12.87 7.21 -18.17
C LEU A 215 14.16 6.58 -17.62
N PHE A 216 14.05 5.36 -17.07
CA PHE A 216 15.17 4.64 -16.44
C PHE A 216 15.76 3.53 -17.30
N SER A 217 15.28 3.33 -18.54
CA SER A 217 15.68 2.22 -19.42
C SER A 217 15.62 0.86 -18.72
N LEU A 218 14.50 0.60 -18.05
CA LEU A 218 14.34 -0.60 -17.23
C LEU A 218 14.23 -1.87 -18.09
N ALA A 219 14.76 -2.96 -17.57
CA ALA A 219 14.49 -4.30 -18.12
C ALA A 219 13.00 -4.68 -17.94
N PRO A 220 12.44 -5.55 -18.80
CA PRO A 220 11.00 -5.90 -18.76
C PRO A 220 10.48 -6.44 -17.42
N ASN A 221 11.37 -6.98 -16.58
CA ASN A 221 11.02 -7.55 -15.28
C ASN A 221 11.64 -6.78 -14.11
N ALA A 222 12.00 -5.50 -14.32
CA ALA A 222 12.55 -4.68 -13.26
C ALA A 222 11.50 -4.50 -12.14
N VAL A 223 11.93 -4.70 -10.89
CA VAL A 223 11.11 -4.55 -9.71
C VAL A 223 11.58 -3.33 -8.93
N ALA A 224 10.67 -2.39 -8.70
CA ALA A 224 10.87 -1.28 -7.78
C ALA A 224 9.64 -1.16 -6.88
N ASP A 225 9.84 -0.87 -5.61
CA ASP A 225 8.77 -0.72 -4.61
C ASP A 225 8.48 0.74 -4.26
N LYS A 226 9.38 1.66 -4.66
CA LYS A 226 9.22 3.09 -4.41
C LYS A 226 9.98 3.98 -5.37
N VAL A 227 9.51 5.20 -5.48
CA VAL A 227 10.13 6.30 -6.22
C VAL A 227 10.35 7.49 -5.29
N ARG A 228 11.50 8.16 -5.43
CA ARG A 228 11.85 9.37 -4.69
C ARG A 228 11.95 10.54 -5.64
N PHE A 229 11.51 11.69 -5.17
CA PHE A 229 11.51 12.95 -5.88
C PHE A 229 12.21 14.01 -5.03
N LYS A 230 13.09 14.79 -5.65
CA LYS A 230 13.75 15.92 -5.03
C LYS A 230 13.73 17.10 -6.01
N PHE A 231 12.96 18.11 -5.68
CA PHE A 231 12.83 19.29 -6.54
C PHE A 231 14.02 20.22 -6.32
N LYS A 232 14.54 20.75 -7.42
CA LYS A 232 15.69 21.65 -7.45
C LYS A 232 15.36 22.94 -8.18
N GLY A 233 16.00 24.00 -7.76
CA GLY A 233 15.79 25.31 -8.32
C GLY A 233 16.78 26.32 -7.80
N THR A 234 16.40 27.58 -7.88
CA THR A 234 17.20 28.71 -7.43
C THR A 234 16.50 29.41 -6.27
N GLY A 235 17.18 29.53 -5.16
CA GLY A 235 16.80 30.38 -4.03
C GLY A 235 17.57 31.71 -4.05
N ARG A 236 17.44 32.47 -2.98
CA ARG A 236 18.19 33.73 -2.76
C ARG A 236 18.82 33.72 -1.39
N ASP A 237 20.06 34.20 -1.31
CA ASP A 237 20.73 34.46 -0.04
C ASP A 237 20.19 35.72 0.64
N ALA A 238 20.75 36.09 1.82
CA ALA A 238 20.37 37.30 2.57
C ALA A 238 20.63 38.61 1.81
N ASN A 239 21.52 38.60 0.82
CA ASN A 239 21.85 39.72 -0.03
C ASN A 239 21.05 39.74 -1.34
N GLY A 240 20.16 38.78 -1.55
CA GLY A 240 19.36 38.65 -2.76
C GLY A 240 20.06 37.92 -3.93
N ASN A 241 21.29 37.40 -3.74
CA ASN A 241 22.00 36.68 -4.79
C ASN A 241 21.40 35.30 -5.01
N PRO A 242 21.38 34.81 -6.26
CA PRO A 242 20.89 33.49 -6.54
C PRO A 242 21.81 32.41 -5.95
N ILE A 243 21.22 31.43 -5.26
CA ILE A 243 21.90 30.26 -4.71
C ILE A 243 21.14 28.97 -5.10
N PRO A 244 21.78 27.81 -5.24
CA PRO A 244 21.09 26.54 -5.41
C PRO A 244 20.12 26.27 -4.25
N ALA A 245 18.94 25.77 -4.56
CA ALA A 245 17.92 25.43 -3.59
C ALA A 245 17.32 24.05 -3.91
N GLU A 246 17.03 23.29 -2.87
CA GLU A 246 16.50 21.92 -2.99
C GLU A 246 15.39 21.70 -1.96
N SER A 247 14.34 21.00 -2.38
CA SER A 247 13.28 20.54 -1.47
C SER A 247 13.77 19.40 -0.57
N PRO A 248 13.03 19.04 0.49
CA PRO A 248 13.11 17.71 1.07
C PRO A 248 12.89 16.61 0.01
N VAL A 249 13.33 15.39 0.32
CA VAL A 249 13.03 14.22 -0.52
C VAL A 249 11.59 13.78 -0.23
N PHE A 250 10.78 13.67 -1.28
CA PHE A 250 9.45 13.08 -1.21
C PHE A 250 9.52 11.65 -1.70
N GLU A 251 8.94 10.72 -0.95
CA GLU A 251 8.91 9.31 -1.30
C GLU A 251 7.47 8.85 -1.57
N LYS A 252 7.29 8.02 -2.59
CA LYS A 252 6.00 7.43 -2.96
C LYS A 252 6.18 5.94 -3.23
N GLY A 253 5.36 5.11 -2.59
CA GLY A 253 5.29 3.67 -2.86
C GLY A 253 4.79 3.41 -4.29
N LEU A 254 5.34 2.38 -4.91
CA LEU A 254 4.87 1.83 -6.19
C LEU A 254 4.04 0.60 -5.85
N ASP A 255 2.74 0.79 -5.82
CA ASP A 255 1.81 -0.30 -5.59
C ASP A 255 1.75 -1.19 -6.84
N ASP A 256 1.87 -2.51 -6.63
CA ASP A 256 1.73 -3.47 -7.72
C ASP A 256 0.23 -3.59 -8.04
N LEU A 257 -0.22 -2.80 -9.00
CA LEU A 257 -1.59 -2.83 -9.53
C LEU A 257 -1.76 -4.07 -10.42
N LYS A 258 -1.79 -5.26 -9.82
CA LYS A 258 -2.08 -6.52 -10.52
C LYS A 258 -3.51 -6.94 -10.32
#